data_b7f21d41f41a5de528e0d4e71778e088
#
_entry.id   b7f21d41f41a5de528e0d4e71778e088
#
_cell.length_a   1.000
_cell.length_b   1.000
_cell.length_c   1.000
_cell.angle_alpha   90.00
_cell.angle_beta   90.00
_cell.angle_gamma   90.00
#
_symmetry.space_group_name_H-M   'P 1'
#
loop_
_entity.id
_entity.type
_entity.pdbx_description
1 polymer ?
#
loop_
_entity_poly.entity_id
_entity_poly.type
_entity_poly.pdbx_seq_one_letter_code
_entity_poly.pdbx_strand_id
1 'polypeptide(L)'
;MKKRLLTIAICLFCFHLSAQEWVVSYIGEHPDGLTTLADGFVDEDGVTFLAGREGVDENTSDALLMRIEPDGRHSEFKYVRNGCQSRATCIIEMSNHNLFVAGNLSDETDDYIMVLILDKQLNLLVERQYEKEVEAVSFRNCKAALDSHDHVIVATAVVQNNPYQGTDLHGLFLKYNDQGELISRRYLIEDYPDPLYFFMDFRLRQMWYKAESETLLCLSTGYGGVLSFVTFDSDFNYIEEHPIWREEEDRFEHTINREDCFTDYWFNENEALLFSSRGDYEHNKLRVSRVNTQGEILDFICLNERLDTIDDAATSRCMATANDSTFYFLFHYHTLILYPGTGCVYQLNDHQEIVGRHLDDDHQCYQSRLILPTADNGCIVVYDSCAYQFMTDIKQPVIKKLTPTDFEQVSLSVQTYHDDTSHKTTSYPNPANDLINIPINELEATNLKCRITDAKGLIVADRIIDPEAALIQIDISRLKPGMYHCQLYTAERTLFTEKFIKKQ
;
A
#
# COMPACT_ATOMS: atom_id res chain seq x y z
N MET A 1 48.85 -17.16 1.18
CA MET A 1 47.64 -18.00 1.10
C MET A 1 46.77 -17.94 2.37
N LYS A 2 47.29 -18.00 3.61
CA LYS A 2 46.47 -17.98 4.84
C LYS A 2 45.65 -16.70 5.09
N LYS A 3 46.13 -15.53 4.69
CA LYS A 3 45.38 -14.24 4.86
C LYS A 3 44.15 -14.10 3.93
N ARG A 4 44.19 -14.68 2.71
CA ARG A 4 43.06 -14.65 1.79
C ARG A 4 41.92 -15.58 2.16
N LEU A 5 42.27 -16.74 2.80
CA LEU A 5 41.26 -17.66 3.31
C LEU A 5 40.49 -17.10 4.52
N LEU A 6 41.15 -16.30 5.37
CA LEU A 6 40.49 -15.66 6.52
C LEU A 6 39.51 -14.56 6.07
N THR A 7 39.86 -13.78 5.07
CA THR A 7 38.97 -12.74 4.51
C THR A 7 37.73 -13.35 3.83
N ILE A 8 37.88 -14.47 3.11
CA ILE A 8 36.76 -15.17 2.50
C ILE A 8 35.86 -15.82 3.57
N ALA A 9 36.43 -16.34 4.66
CA ALA A 9 35.65 -16.89 5.76
C ALA A 9 34.86 -15.82 6.53
N ILE A 10 35.44 -14.62 6.71
CA ILE A 10 34.74 -13.47 7.33
C ILE A 10 33.63 -12.95 6.41
N CYS A 11 33.86 -12.83 5.11
CA CYS A 11 32.81 -12.45 4.16
C CYS A 11 31.68 -13.48 4.08
N LEU A 12 31.98 -14.80 4.14
CA LEU A 12 30.96 -15.85 4.18
C LEU A 12 30.17 -15.86 5.50
N PHE A 13 30.77 -15.44 6.62
CA PHE A 13 30.08 -15.34 7.90
C PHE A 13 29.18 -14.11 8.02
N CYS A 14 29.54 -13.01 7.34
CA CYS A 14 28.68 -11.81 7.29
C CYS A 14 27.42 -11.98 6.44
N PHE A 15 27.44 -12.90 5.46
CA PHE A 15 26.26 -13.15 4.59
C PHE A 15 25.21 -14.10 5.20
N HIS A 16 25.47 -14.73 6.34
CA HIS A 16 24.52 -15.69 6.95
C HIS A 16 23.74 -15.13 8.15
N LEU A 17 23.93 -13.87 8.53
CA LEU A 17 23.27 -13.30 9.71
C LEU A 17 22.00 -12.47 9.43
N SER A 18 21.61 -12.30 8.16
CA SER A 18 20.53 -11.37 7.81
C SER A 18 19.17 -11.99 7.46
N ALA A 19 19.07 -13.30 7.33
CA ALA A 19 17.86 -13.99 6.87
C ALA A 19 17.18 -14.79 7.99
N GLN A 20 17.09 -14.26 9.18
CA GLN A 20 16.38 -14.93 10.26
C GLN A 20 14.94 -14.43 10.34
N GLU A 21 13.99 -15.35 10.16
CA GLU A 21 12.58 -15.14 10.48
C GLU A 21 12.42 -14.87 11.99
N TRP A 22 11.58 -13.93 12.35
CA TRP A 22 11.20 -13.70 13.75
C TRP A 22 9.76 -13.14 13.84
N VAL A 23 9.14 -13.39 14.99
CA VAL A 23 7.82 -12.88 15.34
C VAL A 23 7.92 -12.16 16.68
N VAL A 24 7.45 -10.92 16.73
CA VAL A 24 7.27 -10.14 17.96
C VAL A 24 5.78 -9.95 18.17
N SER A 25 5.24 -10.59 19.22
CA SER A 25 3.90 -10.28 19.70
C SER A 25 4.04 -9.30 20.85
N TYR A 26 3.68 -8.05 20.62
CA TYR A 26 3.78 -7.00 21.61
C TYR A 26 2.53 -6.99 22.49
N ILE A 27 2.73 -7.26 23.77
CA ILE A 27 1.70 -7.12 24.80
C ILE A 27 2.10 -5.90 25.63
N GLY A 28 1.39 -4.78 25.43
CA GLY A 28 1.63 -3.55 26.16
C GLY A 28 1.32 -3.65 27.67
N GLU A 29 1.51 -2.56 28.38
CA GLU A 29 1.18 -2.47 29.81
C GLU A 29 -0.31 -2.71 30.10
N HIS A 30 -1.15 -2.50 29.08
CA HIS A 30 -2.59 -2.72 29.11
C HIS A 30 -2.97 -3.92 28.23
N PRO A 31 -2.94 -5.17 28.77
CA PRO A 31 -3.22 -6.37 27.95
C PRO A 31 -4.63 -6.37 27.34
N ASP A 32 -5.58 -5.68 27.98
CA ASP A 32 -6.95 -5.51 27.51
C ASP A 32 -7.14 -4.17 26.77
N GLY A 33 -6.05 -3.46 26.48
CA GLY A 33 -6.05 -2.13 25.88
C GLY A 33 -5.83 -2.13 24.37
N LEU A 34 -5.67 -0.93 23.85
CA LEU A 34 -5.47 -0.64 22.45
C LEU A 34 -4.02 -0.26 22.19
N THR A 35 -3.28 -1.10 21.48
CA THR A 35 -1.98 -0.75 20.91
C THR A 35 -2.06 -0.82 19.39
N THR A 36 -1.72 0.26 18.70
CA THR A 36 -1.73 0.31 17.24
C THR A 36 -0.48 1.00 16.70
N LEU A 37 0.06 0.47 15.62
CA LEU A 37 1.19 1.04 14.90
C LEU A 37 0.72 1.68 13.59
N ALA A 38 1.16 2.89 13.31
CA ALA A 38 0.63 3.73 12.24
C ALA A 38 1.64 3.97 11.10
N ASP A 39 2.94 3.94 11.40
CA ASP A 39 4.01 4.21 10.45
C ASP A 39 5.32 3.55 10.90
N GLY A 40 6.29 3.45 9.98
CA GLY A 40 7.59 2.89 10.28
C GLY A 40 8.50 2.81 9.07
N PHE A 41 9.76 2.47 9.32
CA PHE A 41 10.76 2.21 8.29
C PHE A 41 11.83 1.23 8.81
N VAL A 42 12.61 0.69 7.91
CA VAL A 42 13.81 -0.12 8.20
C VAL A 42 15.03 0.69 7.76
N ASP A 43 16.00 0.87 8.66
CA ASP A 43 17.22 1.61 8.33
C ASP A 43 18.25 0.73 7.57
N GLU A 44 19.37 1.33 7.20
CA GLU A 44 20.45 0.66 6.47
C GLU A 44 21.12 -0.50 7.23
N ASP A 45 21.04 -0.48 8.56
CA ASP A 45 21.55 -1.55 9.44
C ASP A 45 20.53 -2.67 9.65
N GLY A 46 19.33 -2.56 9.07
CA GLY A 46 18.22 -3.51 9.20
C GLY A 46 17.45 -3.36 10.50
N VAL A 47 17.65 -2.28 11.25
CA VAL A 47 16.86 -1.95 12.45
C VAL A 47 15.53 -1.36 12.02
N THR A 48 14.44 -1.86 12.60
CA THR A 48 13.09 -1.41 12.31
C THR A 48 12.65 -0.40 13.36
N PHE A 49 12.13 0.73 12.90
CA PHE A 49 11.52 1.76 13.74
C PHE A 49 10.04 1.85 13.41
N LEU A 50 9.19 1.79 14.44
CA LEU A 50 7.74 1.85 14.33
C LEU A 50 7.19 2.93 15.25
N ALA A 51 6.14 3.61 14.81
CA ALA A 51 5.46 4.66 15.54
C ALA A 51 3.96 4.37 15.64
N GLY A 52 3.36 4.67 16.78
CA GLY A 52 1.96 4.41 17.02
C GLY A 52 1.46 4.97 18.36
N ARG A 53 0.57 4.21 18.99
CA ARG A 53 0.02 4.53 20.32
C ARG A 53 -0.22 3.27 21.13
N GLU A 54 -0.23 3.44 22.44
CA GLU A 54 -0.67 2.43 23.41
C GLU A 54 -1.56 3.09 24.46
N GLY A 55 -2.64 2.43 24.85
CA GLY A 55 -3.55 2.94 25.88
C GLY A 55 -4.62 1.96 26.32
N VAL A 56 -5.44 2.37 27.27
CA VAL A 56 -6.59 1.56 27.73
C VAL A 56 -7.68 1.58 26.66
N ASP A 57 -7.87 2.72 26.02
CA ASP A 57 -8.85 2.93 24.96
C ASP A 57 -8.37 4.04 23.99
N GLU A 58 -9.23 4.47 23.07
CA GLU A 58 -8.92 5.53 22.13
C GLU A 58 -8.70 6.91 22.76
N ASN A 59 -9.23 7.13 23.98
CA ASN A 59 -9.22 8.41 24.67
C ASN A 59 -8.15 8.51 25.76
N THR A 60 -7.44 7.40 26.06
CA THR A 60 -6.40 7.33 27.08
C THR A 60 -5.18 6.61 26.50
N SER A 61 -4.46 7.27 25.62
CA SER A 61 -3.33 6.66 24.95
C SER A 61 -2.08 7.54 25.02
N ASP A 62 -0.92 6.87 25.05
CA ASP A 62 0.40 7.46 24.94
C ASP A 62 1.02 7.14 23.57
N ALA A 63 1.79 8.07 23.03
CA ALA A 63 2.53 7.78 21.80
C ALA A 63 3.61 6.73 22.09
N LEU A 64 3.63 5.69 21.25
CA LEU A 64 4.53 4.56 21.34
C LEU A 64 5.50 4.58 20.17
N LEU A 65 6.80 4.43 20.47
CA LEU A 65 7.82 4.14 19.48
C LEU A 65 8.47 2.82 19.82
N MET A 66 8.72 1.99 18.80
CA MET A 66 9.40 0.72 18.95
C MET A 66 10.63 0.69 18.05
N ARG A 67 11.71 0.14 18.58
CA ARG A 67 12.93 -0.17 17.87
C ARG A 67 13.13 -1.68 17.93
N ILE A 68 13.24 -2.34 16.77
CA ILE A 68 13.40 -3.79 16.66
C ILE A 68 14.71 -4.07 15.93
N GLU A 69 15.59 -4.81 16.58
CA GLU A 69 16.85 -5.27 16.00
C GLU A 69 16.63 -6.29 14.89
N PRO A 70 17.60 -6.51 13.99
CA PRO A 70 17.51 -7.52 12.95
C PRO A 70 17.24 -8.96 13.45
N ASP A 71 17.54 -9.24 14.73
CA ASP A 71 17.30 -10.53 15.40
C ASP A 71 15.97 -10.60 16.15
N GLY A 72 15.10 -9.58 16.06
CA GLY A 72 13.79 -9.53 16.68
C GLY A 72 13.78 -8.99 18.12
N ARG A 73 14.95 -8.72 18.74
CA ARG A 73 14.97 -8.02 20.04
C ARG A 73 14.43 -6.62 19.89
N HIS A 74 13.63 -6.17 20.83
CA HIS A 74 13.04 -4.84 20.74
C HIS A 74 13.23 -4.02 22.01
N SER A 75 13.14 -2.72 21.86
CA SER A 75 13.02 -1.71 22.89
C SER A 75 11.95 -0.72 22.52
N GLU A 76 11.40 -0.02 23.50
CA GLU A 76 10.31 0.91 23.34
C GLU A 76 10.56 2.23 24.04
N PHE A 77 9.91 3.27 23.57
CA PHE A 77 9.79 4.58 24.19
C PHE A 77 8.33 4.99 24.20
N LYS A 78 7.83 5.43 25.35
CA LYS A 78 6.48 5.97 25.51
C LYS A 78 6.57 7.44 25.87
N TYR A 79 5.87 8.25 25.11
CA TYR A 79 5.72 9.66 25.44
C TYR A 79 4.47 9.83 26.28
N VAL A 80 4.70 9.91 27.59
CA VAL A 80 3.64 10.04 28.63
C VAL A 80 3.57 11.49 29.10
N ARG A 81 2.39 12.10 28.99
CA ARG A 81 2.14 13.45 29.50
C ARG A 81 0.84 13.45 30.31
N ASN A 82 0.96 13.79 31.59
CA ASN A 82 -0.17 13.78 32.52
C ASN A 82 -1.34 14.63 32.02
N GLY A 83 -2.52 14.04 31.96
CA GLY A 83 -3.76 14.69 31.52
C GLY A 83 -3.86 14.89 30.00
N CYS A 84 -2.95 14.32 29.24
CA CYS A 84 -2.99 14.34 27.78
C CYS A 84 -3.09 12.92 27.23
N GLN A 85 -3.68 12.80 26.06
CA GLN A 85 -3.54 11.65 25.19
C GLN A 85 -2.58 12.00 24.04
N SER A 86 -1.75 11.07 23.66
CA SER A 86 -0.80 11.27 22.56
C SER A 86 -0.78 10.09 21.59
N ARG A 87 -0.40 10.37 20.34
CA ARG A 87 -0.34 9.38 19.30
C ARG A 87 0.72 9.78 18.26
N ALA A 88 1.72 8.96 18.05
CA ALA A 88 2.64 9.11 16.93
C ALA A 88 2.00 8.57 15.65
N THR A 89 2.03 9.34 14.56
CA THR A 89 1.36 8.99 13.30
C THR A 89 2.30 8.97 12.10
N CYS A 90 3.50 9.53 12.23
CA CYS A 90 4.57 9.37 11.26
C CYS A 90 5.94 9.37 11.95
N ILE A 91 6.89 8.68 11.33
CA ILE A 91 8.29 8.60 11.76
C ILE A 91 9.18 8.57 10.52
N ILE A 92 10.24 9.40 10.50
CA ILE A 92 11.25 9.40 9.45
C ILE A 92 12.64 9.53 10.04
N GLU A 93 13.65 9.02 9.35
CA GLU A 93 15.06 9.27 9.66
C GLU A 93 15.50 10.56 8.97
N MET A 94 16.13 11.48 9.73
CA MET A 94 16.77 12.69 9.21
C MET A 94 18.20 12.39 8.74
N SER A 95 18.79 13.27 7.94
CA SER A 95 20.18 13.09 7.44
C SER A 95 21.23 13.03 8.54
N ASN A 96 20.96 13.59 9.73
CA ASN A 96 21.81 13.48 10.91
C ASN A 96 21.60 12.18 11.70
N HIS A 97 20.86 11.20 11.13
CA HIS A 97 20.50 9.92 11.72
C HIS A 97 19.61 9.98 12.97
N ASN A 98 19.08 11.13 13.32
CA ASN A 98 18.03 11.21 14.33
C ASN A 98 16.67 10.88 13.74
N LEU A 99 15.75 10.46 14.60
CA LEU A 99 14.39 10.15 14.27
C LEU A 99 13.52 11.39 14.48
N PHE A 100 12.80 11.81 13.45
CA PHE A 100 11.75 12.81 13.58
C PHE A 100 10.40 12.11 13.64
N VAL A 101 9.65 12.39 14.69
CA VAL A 101 8.32 11.81 14.94
C VAL A 101 7.31 12.94 15.05
N ALA A 102 6.22 12.84 14.31
CA ALA A 102 5.10 13.74 14.50
C ALA A 102 3.78 12.98 14.75
N GLY A 103 2.86 13.66 15.39
CA GLY A 103 1.58 13.09 15.73
C GLY A 103 0.67 14.05 16.46
N ASN A 104 -0.37 13.50 17.07
CA ASN A 104 -1.37 14.26 17.79
C ASN A 104 -1.10 14.22 19.28
N LEU A 105 -1.36 15.33 19.93
CA LEU A 105 -1.40 15.47 21.37
C LEU A 105 -2.68 16.24 21.73
N SER A 106 -3.49 15.71 22.61
CA SER A 106 -4.74 16.35 23.05
C SER A 106 -4.80 16.39 24.56
N ASP A 107 -5.24 17.49 25.12
CA ASP A 107 -5.64 17.61 26.52
C ASP A 107 -7.16 17.88 26.63
N GLU A 108 -7.65 18.17 27.82
CA GLU A 108 -9.10 18.44 28.06
C GLU A 108 -9.63 19.66 27.28
N THR A 109 -8.73 20.54 26.81
CA THR A 109 -9.09 21.84 26.27
C THR A 109 -8.70 21.99 24.81
N ASP A 110 -7.58 21.42 24.38
CA ASP A 110 -6.95 21.72 23.09
C ASP A 110 -6.26 20.50 22.46
N ASP A 111 -6.14 20.57 21.14
CA ASP A 111 -5.38 19.65 20.31
C ASP A 111 -4.11 20.33 19.77
N TYR A 112 -3.02 19.57 19.74
CA TYR A 112 -1.70 20.01 19.29
C TYR A 112 -1.13 19.03 18.29
N ILE A 113 -0.21 19.50 17.43
CA ILE A 113 0.70 18.60 16.73
C ILE A 113 1.94 18.45 17.61
N MET A 114 2.20 17.22 18.01
CA MET A 114 3.39 16.82 18.75
C MET A 114 4.54 16.58 17.77
N VAL A 115 5.73 17.09 18.09
CA VAL A 115 6.99 16.81 17.39
C VAL A 115 8.02 16.35 18.40
N LEU A 116 8.58 15.16 18.16
CA LEU A 116 9.66 14.60 18.98
C LEU A 116 10.86 14.33 18.06
N ILE A 117 12.07 14.64 18.56
CA ILE A 117 13.32 14.21 17.92
C ILE A 117 14.02 13.28 18.91
N LEU A 118 14.35 12.08 18.44
CA LEU A 118 15.04 11.06 19.23
C LEU A 118 16.32 10.61 18.52
N ASP A 119 17.25 10.07 19.27
CA ASP A 119 18.34 9.30 18.67
C ASP A 119 17.86 7.88 18.27
N LYS A 120 18.72 7.13 17.58
CA LYS A 120 18.41 5.73 17.18
C LYS A 120 18.30 4.75 18.37
N GLN A 121 18.66 5.15 19.58
CA GLN A 121 18.45 4.40 20.82
C GLN A 121 17.14 4.76 21.52
N LEU A 122 16.30 5.59 20.87
CA LEU A 122 15.04 6.11 21.39
C LEU A 122 15.21 7.05 22.59
N ASN A 123 16.36 7.70 22.78
CA ASN A 123 16.50 8.77 23.76
C ASN A 123 15.91 10.06 23.20
N LEU A 124 15.00 10.69 23.94
CA LEU A 124 14.37 11.94 23.57
C LEU A 124 15.40 13.09 23.62
N LEU A 125 15.62 13.76 22.49
CA LEU A 125 16.52 14.89 22.33
C LEU A 125 15.77 16.23 22.35
N VAL A 126 14.63 16.27 21.65
CA VAL A 126 13.83 17.49 21.49
C VAL A 126 12.35 17.15 21.58
N GLU A 127 11.60 18.00 22.26
CA GLU A 127 10.14 18.00 22.30
C GLU A 127 9.62 19.36 21.87
N ARG A 128 8.64 19.39 20.95
CA ARG A 128 7.95 20.59 20.48
C ARG A 128 6.47 20.31 20.34
N GLN A 129 5.70 21.37 20.39
CA GLN A 129 4.28 21.37 20.15
C GLN A 129 3.92 22.52 19.22
N TYR A 130 3.04 22.24 18.29
CA TYR A 130 2.41 23.27 17.47
C TYR A 130 0.98 23.45 17.94
N GLU A 131 0.68 24.65 18.43
CA GLU A 131 -0.65 25.03 18.88
C GLU A 131 -1.52 25.43 17.70
N LYS A 132 -2.80 25.08 17.75
CA LYS A 132 -3.74 25.55 16.74
C LYS A 132 -3.96 27.07 16.88
N GLU A 133 -3.86 27.78 15.77
CA GLU A 133 -4.06 29.24 15.74
C GLU A 133 -5.44 29.64 15.24
N VAL A 134 -6.23 28.69 14.73
CA VAL A 134 -7.55 28.89 14.14
C VAL A 134 -8.56 28.13 14.98
N GLU A 135 -9.84 28.43 14.86
CA GLU A 135 -10.96 27.67 15.42
C GLU A 135 -11.05 26.24 14.86
N ALA A 136 -9.90 25.55 14.85
CA ALA A 136 -9.79 24.15 14.52
C ALA A 136 -10.36 23.31 15.67
N VAL A 137 -11.06 22.25 15.33
CA VAL A 137 -11.60 21.31 16.31
C VAL A 137 -10.54 20.28 16.68
N SER A 138 -9.86 19.72 15.67
CA SER A 138 -8.83 18.72 15.87
C SER A 138 -7.90 18.59 14.67
N PHE A 139 -6.77 17.89 14.86
CA PHE A 139 -5.86 17.47 13.81
C PHE A 139 -6.07 15.99 13.47
N ARG A 140 -5.88 15.64 12.20
CA ARG A 140 -5.85 14.25 11.74
C ARG A 140 -4.41 13.70 11.73
N ASN A 141 -4.23 12.50 11.23
CA ASN A 141 -2.90 11.87 11.13
C ASN A 141 -1.93 12.73 10.36
N CYS A 142 -0.73 12.91 10.90
CA CYS A 142 0.38 13.56 10.22
C CYS A 142 1.03 12.61 9.22
N LYS A 143 1.57 13.19 8.15
CA LYS A 143 2.54 12.57 7.24
C LYS A 143 3.78 13.44 7.19
N ALA A 144 4.94 12.85 6.92
CA ALA A 144 6.19 13.59 6.86
C ALA A 144 7.02 13.24 5.62
N ALA A 145 7.79 14.21 5.12
CA ALA A 145 8.79 14.04 4.08
C ALA A 145 9.99 14.94 4.36
N LEU A 146 11.18 14.59 3.85
CA LEU A 146 12.36 15.44 3.88
C LEU A 146 12.44 16.25 2.59
N ASP A 147 12.77 17.55 2.70
CA ASP A 147 13.14 18.37 1.54
C ASP A 147 14.64 18.23 1.20
N SER A 148 15.06 18.88 0.12
CA SER A 148 16.46 18.86 -0.34
C SER A 148 17.45 19.58 0.59
N HIS A 149 16.95 20.27 1.63
CA HIS A 149 17.74 21.00 2.61
C HIS A 149 17.71 20.37 4.01
N ASP A 150 17.27 19.11 4.09
CA ASP A 150 17.10 18.35 5.34
C ASP A 150 16.05 18.93 6.30
N HIS A 151 15.12 19.74 5.79
CA HIS A 151 13.99 20.15 6.58
C HIS A 151 12.89 19.08 6.53
N VAL A 152 12.23 18.90 7.65
CA VAL A 152 11.08 17.99 7.74
C VAL A 152 9.80 18.75 7.42
N ILE A 153 9.13 18.35 6.38
CA ILE A 153 7.77 18.82 6.05
C ILE A 153 6.78 17.87 6.71
N VAL A 154 5.95 18.41 7.59
CA VAL A 154 4.81 17.69 8.19
C VAL A 154 3.53 18.22 7.59
N ALA A 155 2.69 17.33 7.10
CA ALA A 155 1.36 17.68 6.61
C ALA A 155 0.28 16.92 7.39
N THR A 156 -0.82 17.61 7.68
CA THR A 156 -2.00 17.05 8.35
C THR A 156 -3.27 17.68 7.83
N ALA A 157 -4.40 17.00 8.02
CA ALA A 157 -5.70 17.61 7.84
C ALA A 157 -6.20 18.20 9.16
N VAL A 158 -6.74 19.39 9.07
CA VAL A 158 -7.36 20.12 10.18
C VAL A 158 -8.86 20.02 10.05
N VAL A 159 -9.51 19.57 11.11
CA VAL A 159 -10.96 19.49 11.20
C VAL A 159 -11.51 20.83 11.66
N GLN A 160 -12.40 21.43 10.88
CA GLN A 160 -13.15 22.60 11.27
C GLN A 160 -14.64 22.31 11.33
N ASN A 161 -15.34 22.94 12.29
CA ASN A 161 -16.78 22.89 12.31
C ASN A 161 -17.36 23.86 11.28
N ASN A 162 -18.04 23.32 10.28
CA ASN A 162 -18.82 24.13 9.35
C ASN A 162 -20.29 24.15 9.83
N PRO A 163 -20.85 25.30 10.23
CA PRO A 163 -22.21 25.38 10.73
C PRO A 163 -23.29 25.01 9.71
N TYR A 164 -22.92 24.91 8.43
CA TYR A 164 -23.85 24.63 7.33
C TYR A 164 -23.73 23.22 6.73
N GLN A 165 -22.58 22.57 6.85
CA GLN A 165 -22.28 21.31 6.14
C GLN A 165 -21.68 20.21 7.04
N GLY A 166 -21.46 20.46 8.32
CA GLY A 166 -20.80 19.51 9.22
C GLY A 166 -19.33 19.83 9.44
N THR A 167 -18.44 18.87 9.23
CA THR A 167 -17.00 19.06 9.44
C THR A 167 -16.27 19.13 8.09
N ASP A 168 -15.50 20.20 7.88
CA ASP A 168 -14.60 20.34 6.74
C ASP A 168 -13.19 19.91 7.14
N LEU A 169 -12.44 19.33 6.21
CA LEU A 169 -11.04 18.94 6.38
C LEU A 169 -10.15 19.80 5.50
N HIS A 170 -9.29 20.59 6.12
CA HIS A 170 -8.35 21.48 5.42
C HIS A 170 -6.91 21.03 5.61
N GLY A 171 -6.07 21.23 4.62
CA GLY A 171 -4.65 20.91 4.71
C GLY A 171 -3.87 21.95 5.55
N LEU A 172 -2.93 21.46 6.36
CA LEU A 172 -1.93 22.27 7.05
C LEU A 172 -0.55 21.68 6.78
N PHE A 173 0.36 22.50 6.29
CA PHE A 173 1.76 22.18 6.13
C PHE A 173 2.60 22.92 7.15
N LEU A 174 3.55 22.23 7.76
CA LEU A 174 4.52 22.76 8.71
C LEU A 174 5.92 22.31 8.27
N LYS A 175 6.86 23.22 8.20
CA LYS A 175 8.26 22.94 7.87
C LYS A 175 9.13 23.16 9.09
N TYR A 176 9.92 22.15 9.46
CA TYR A 176 10.80 22.16 10.61
C TYR A 176 12.26 21.98 10.18
N ASN A 177 13.20 22.61 10.91
CA ASN A 177 14.61 22.30 10.79
C ASN A 177 14.97 21.01 11.58
N ASP A 178 16.24 20.60 11.50
CA ASP A 178 16.80 19.44 12.21
C ASP A 178 16.84 19.58 13.75
N GLN A 179 16.57 20.79 14.28
CA GLN A 179 16.41 21.07 15.71
C GLN A 179 14.93 21.07 16.15
N GLY A 180 14.01 20.74 15.24
CA GLY A 180 12.57 20.77 15.51
C GLY A 180 11.99 22.17 15.64
N GLU A 181 12.68 23.21 15.17
CA GLU A 181 12.15 24.57 15.15
C GLU A 181 11.29 24.77 13.90
N LEU A 182 10.12 25.35 14.07
CA LEU A 182 9.22 25.67 12.97
C LEU A 182 9.80 26.80 12.10
N ILE A 183 10.06 26.51 10.83
CA ILE A 183 10.60 27.46 9.85
C ILE A 183 9.45 28.19 9.15
N SER A 184 8.46 27.46 8.68
CA SER A 184 7.31 28.00 7.95
C SER A 184 6.08 27.14 8.12
N ARG A 185 4.94 27.74 7.83
CA ARG A 185 3.64 27.05 7.85
C ARG A 185 2.73 27.58 6.75
N ARG A 186 1.81 26.75 6.30
CA ARG A 186 0.78 27.12 5.33
C ARG A 186 -0.53 26.43 5.64
N TYR A 187 -1.58 27.23 5.69
CA TYR A 187 -2.95 26.77 5.81
C TYR A 187 -3.61 26.83 4.43
N LEU A 188 -4.18 25.73 3.94
CA LEU A 188 -4.74 25.68 2.58
C LEU A 188 -6.10 26.39 2.42
N ILE A 189 -6.70 26.86 3.50
CA ILE A 189 -7.99 27.60 3.45
C ILE A 189 -7.87 28.94 2.74
N GLU A 190 -6.70 29.58 2.84
CA GLU A 190 -6.56 31.02 2.53
C GLU A 190 -6.44 31.32 1.03
N ASP A 191 -6.18 30.31 0.19
CA ASP A 191 -5.70 30.52 -1.18
C ASP A 191 -6.71 30.22 -2.29
N TYR A 192 -7.93 29.77 -1.97
CA TYR A 192 -8.87 29.35 -2.99
C TYR A 192 -9.97 30.36 -3.26
N PRO A 193 -9.93 31.04 -4.44
CA PRO A 193 -10.96 31.98 -4.86
C PRO A 193 -12.30 31.34 -5.25
N ASP A 194 -12.32 30.01 -5.41
CA ASP A 194 -13.53 29.25 -5.77
C ASP A 194 -13.68 28.04 -4.86
N PRO A 195 -14.81 27.89 -4.15
CA PRO A 195 -15.04 26.74 -3.28
C PRO A 195 -15.29 25.46 -4.09
N LEU A 196 -14.43 25.16 -5.04
CA LEU A 196 -14.47 23.89 -5.75
C LEU A 196 -14.19 22.77 -4.76
N TYR A 197 -15.13 21.97 -4.61
CA TYR A 197 -15.37 20.70 -3.89
C TYR A 197 -14.18 19.92 -3.31
N PHE A 198 -12.95 20.17 -3.75
CA PHE A 198 -11.79 19.35 -3.45
C PHE A 198 -11.17 19.62 -2.07
N PHE A 199 -11.13 20.87 -1.63
CA PHE A 199 -10.45 21.24 -0.38
C PHE A 199 -11.33 21.11 0.87
N MET A 200 -12.59 20.79 0.71
CA MET A 200 -13.51 20.56 1.84
C MET A 200 -13.30 19.20 2.54
N ASP A 201 -12.50 18.31 1.97
CA ASP A 201 -12.22 16.97 2.57
C ASP A 201 -10.80 16.50 2.22
N PHE A 202 -9.79 17.35 2.53
CA PHE A 202 -8.38 17.00 2.30
C PHE A 202 -7.94 15.89 3.25
N ARG A 203 -7.79 14.66 2.72
CA ARG A 203 -7.29 13.51 3.47
C ARG A 203 -5.98 13.05 2.85
N LEU A 204 -4.88 13.51 3.43
CA LEU A 204 -3.55 13.14 2.97
C LEU A 204 -3.26 11.66 3.24
N ARG A 205 -2.91 10.94 2.19
CA ARG A 205 -2.52 9.53 2.26
C ARG A 205 -1.02 9.39 2.33
N GLN A 206 -0.32 10.12 1.45
CA GLN A 206 1.11 10.03 1.32
C GLN A 206 1.69 11.30 0.72
N MET A 207 2.99 11.51 0.89
CA MET A 207 3.67 12.73 0.49
C MET A 207 5.11 12.44 0.10
N TRP A 208 5.58 13.07 -0.99
CA TRP A 208 6.95 12.96 -1.47
C TRP A 208 7.46 14.34 -1.85
N TYR A 209 8.70 14.63 -1.47
CA TYR A 209 9.40 15.80 -1.96
C TYR A 209 10.22 15.44 -3.20
N LYS A 210 9.98 16.13 -4.31
CA LYS A 210 10.70 15.97 -5.57
C LYS A 210 11.84 16.98 -5.62
N ALA A 211 13.07 16.54 -5.34
CA ALA A 211 14.23 17.42 -5.20
C ALA A 211 14.58 18.17 -6.50
N GLU A 212 14.39 17.56 -7.68
CA GLU A 212 14.73 18.18 -8.97
C GLU A 212 13.83 19.37 -9.32
N SER A 213 12.55 19.31 -9.00
CA SER A 213 11.58 20.38 -9.24
C SER A 213 11.32 21.25 -8.00
N GLU A 214 11.88 20.91 -6.86
CA GLU A 214 11.60 21.53 -5.56
C GLU A 214 10.10 21.58 -5.24
N THR A 215 9.38 20.51 -5.57
CA THR A 215 7.93 20.41 -5.37
C THR A 215 7.57 19.32 -4.41
N LEU A 216 6.44 19.49 -3.73
CA LEU A 216 5.82 18.51 -2.87
C LEU A 216 4.66 17.86 -3.62
N LEU A 217 4.74 16.57 -3.85
CA LEU A 217 3.66 15.77 -4.43
C LEU A 217 2.91 15.06 -3.30
N CYS A 218 1.62 15.24 -3.25
CA CYS A 218 0.72 14.62 -2.28
C CYS A 218 -0.25 13.66 -2.97
N LEU A 219 -0.43 12.47 -2.42
CA LEU A 219 -1.55 11.59 -2.72
C LEU A 219 -2.65 11.88 -1.69
N SER A 220 -3.77 12.39 -2.14
CA SER A 220 -4.86 12.83 -1.26
C SER A 220 -6.21 12.35 -1.77
N THR A 221 -7.14 12.15 -0.86
CA THR A 221 -8.56 11.98 -1.20
C THR A 221 -9.31 13.25 -0.89
N GLY A 222 -10.10 13.71 -1.87
CA GLY A 222 -10.95 14.89 -1.75
C GLY A 222 -12.42 14.55 -1.50
N TYR A 223 -13.27 15.57 -1.67
CA TYR A 223 -14.71 15.42 -1.55
C TYR A 223 -15.25 14.33 -2.49
N GLY A 224 -16.14 13.49 -1.99
CA GLY A 224 -16.66 12.36 -2.76
C GLY A 224 -15.71 11.15 -2.83
N GLY A 225 -14.56 11.20 -2.13
CA GLY A 225 -13.61 10.10 -2.05
C GLY A 225 -12.71 9.95 -3.29
N VAL A 226 -12.64 10.95 -4.16
CA VAL A 226 -11.77 10.90 -5.34
C VAL A 226 -10.31 11.00 -4.92
N LEU A 227 -9.50 10.03 -5.32
CA LEU A 227 -8.06 10.03 -5.11
C LEU A 227 -7.37 10.89 -6.17
N SER A 228 -6.46 11.76 -5.75
CA SER A 228 -5.75 12.67 -6.65
C SER A 228 -4.28 12.79 -6.29
N PHE A 229 -3.46 13.08 -7.31
CA PHE A 229 -2.16 13.69 -7.10
C PHE A 229 -2.32 15.21 -7.02
N VAL A 230 -1.79 15.81 -5.96
CA VAL A 230 -1.82 17.27 -5.74
C VAL A 230 -0.39 17.75 -5.58
N THR A 231 0.01 18.74 -6.36
CA THR A 231 1.37 19.29 -6.37
C THR A 231 1.39 20.68 -5.74
N PHE A 232 2.37 20.92 -4.87
CA PHE A 232 2.66 22.18 -4.22
C PHE A 232 4.11 22.59 -4.51
N ASP A 233 4.39 23.91 -4.50
CA ASP A 233 5.76 24.42 -4.51
C ASP A 233 6.45 24.30 -3.13
N SER A 234 7.71 24.74 -3.03
CA SER A 234 8.50 24.69 -1.80
C SER A 234 7.96 25.57 -0.66
N ASP A 235 7.10 26.54 -0.97
CA ASP A 235 6.41 27.42 -0.03
C ASP A 235 4.96 26.97 0.24
N PHE A 236 4.62 25.75 -0.24
CA PHE A 236 3.30 25.12 -0.13
C PHE A 236 2.17 25.84 -0.86
N ASN A 237 2.48 26.65 -1.88
CA ASN A 237 1.47 27.16 -2.77
C ASN A 237 1.01 26.02 -3.70
N TYR A 238 -0.29 25.95 -3.90
CA TYR A 238 -0.87 24.98 -4.82
C TYR A 238 -0.44 25.26 -6.26
N ILE A 239 -0.04 24.21 -6.96
CA ILE A 239 0.31 24.28 -8.38
C ILE A 239 -0.81 23.66 -9.22
N GLU A 240 -1.10 22.37 -8.99
CA GLU A 240 -2.04 21.60 -9.80
C GLU A 240 -2.57 20.38 -9.06
N GLU A 241 -3.68 19.84 -9.56
CA GLU A 241 -4.30 18.61 -9.10
C GLU A 241 -4.69 17.75 -10.29
N HIS A 242 -4.41 16.46 -10.15
CA HIS A 242 -4.72 15.45 -11.14
C HIS A 242 -5.46 14.28 -10.50
N PRO A 243 -6.78 14.19 -10.66
CA PRO A 243 -7.56 13.04 -10.21
C PRO A 243 -7.15 11.77 -10.93
N ILE A 244 -7.06 10.66 -10.19
CA ILE A 244 -6.70 9.36 -10.73
C ILE A 244 -7.97 8.67 -11.25
N TRP A 245 -8.19 8.69 -12.56
CA TRP A 245 -9.33 8.03 -13.22
C TRP A 245 -8.98 7.53 -14.62
N ARG A 246 -9.87 6.74 -15.19
CA ARG A 246 -9.81 6.33 -16.59
C ARG A 246 -10.86 7.10 -17.38
N GLU A 247 -10.50 7.71 -18.53
CA GLU A 247 -11.41 8.55 -19.35
C GLU A 247 -12.66 7.82 -19.84
N GLU A 248 -12.60 6.50 -20.01
CA GLU A 248 -13.67 5.68 -20.55
C GLU A 248 -14.69 5.22 -19.49
N GLU A 249 -14.45 5.50 -18.23
CA GLU A 249 -15.26 5.03 -17.12
C GLU A 249 -16.22 6.13 -16.63
N ASP A 250 -17.48 5.81 -16.49
CA ASP A 250 -18.52 6.73 -15.99
C ASP A 250 -18.09 7.25 -14.60
N ARG A 251 -18.06 8.57 -14.44
CA ARG A 251 -17.37 9.31 -13.34
C ARG A 251 -17.71 8.85 -11.92
N PHE A 252 -18.77 8.08 -11.72
CA PHE A 252 -19.26 7.68 -10.42
C PHE A 252 -19.13 6.18 -10.10
N GLU A 253 -18.97 5.31 -11.09
CA GLU A 253 -18.93 3.85 -10.86
C GLU A 253 -17.52 3.28 -10.74
N HIS A 254 -16.47 4.02 -11.19
CA HIS A 254 -15.13 3.46 -11.37
C HIS A 254 -14.00 4.25 -10.71
N THR A 255 -14.30 5.25 -9.89
CA THR A 255 -13.28 5.97 -9.12
C THR A 255 -12.65 5.05 -8.07
N ILE A 256 -11.33 5.20 -7.87
CA ILE A 256 -10.63 4.57 -6.74
C ILE A 256 -11.14 5.26 -5.48
N ASN A 257 -12.15 4.69 -4.88
CA ASN A 257 -13.00 5.34 -3.89
C ASN A 257 -12.73 4.82 -2.49
N ARG A 258 -11.48 4.67 -2.05
CA ARG A 258 -11.24 4.30 -0.65
C ARG A 258 -9.96 4.78 -0.03
N GLU A 259 -10.02 4.74 1.28
CA GLU A 259 -9.05 5.27 2.22
C GLU A 259 -7.71 4.51 2.21
N ASP A 260 -7.64 3.34 1.54
CA ASP A 260 -6.53 2.42 1.60
C ASP A 260 -5.78 2.38 0.27
N CYS A 261 -5.10 3.50 -0.04
CA CYS A 261 -4.25 3.61 -1.23
C CYS A 261 -2.83 3.96 -0.82
N PHE A 262 -1.86 3.32 -1.42
CA PHE A 262 -0.46 3.53 -1.13
C PHE A 262 0.42 3.27 -2.34
N THR A 263 1.53 4.03 -2.46
CA THR A 263 2.62 3.71 -3.37
C THR A 263 3.97 3.86 -2.67
N ASP A 264 4.90 2.94 -2.95
CA ASP A 264 6.28 2.96 -2.47
C ASP A 264 7.27 2.83 -3.63
N TYR A 265 6.77 2.77 -4.85
CA TYR A 265 7.59 2.56 -6.03
C TYR A 265 7.24 3.50 -7.18
N TRP A 266 8.28 4.14 -7.71
CA TRP A 266 8.23 5.00 -8.88
C TRP A 266 9.07 4.39 -10.00
N PHE A 267 8.46 4.13 -11.16
CA PHE A 267 9.17 3.68 -12.36
C PHE A 267 10.09 4.78 -12.91
N ASN A 268 9.65 6.01 -12.76
CA ASN A 268 10.36 7.24 -13.09
C ASN A 268 9.71 8.41 -12.32
N GLU A 269 10.17 9.64 -12.57
CA GLU A 269 9.64 10.82 -11.88
C GLU A 269 8.12 11.04 -12.00
N ASN A 270 7.53 10.48 -13.06
CA ASN A 270 6.14 10.73 -13.43
C ASN A 270 5.24 9.51 -13.36
N GLU A 271 5.75 8.32 -13.08
CA GLU A 271 4.96 7.08 -13.07
C GLU A 271 5.21 6.27 -11.80
N ALA A 272 4.14 5.93 -11.12
CA ALA A 272 4.15 5.15 -9.88
C ALA A 272 3.35 3.85 -9.99
N LEU A 273 3.67 2.89 -9.13
CA LEU A 273 2.88 1.70 -8.89
C LEU A 273 1.96 1.95 -7.69
N LEU A 274 0.66 2.04 -7.91
CA LEU A 274 -0.34 2.33 -6.89
C LEU A 274 -1.07 1.04 -6.49
N PHE A 275 -1.05 0.73 -5.20
CA PHE A 275 -1.89 -0.32 -4.62
C PHE A 275 -3.13 0.28 -3.96
N SER A 276 -4.29 -0.29 -4.23
CA SER A 276 -5.55 0.22 -3.70
C SER A 276 -6.57 -0.90 -3.50
N SER A 277 -7.45 -0.73 -2.53
CA SER A 277 -8.69 -1.47 -2.46
C SER A 277 -9.80 -0.69 -3.17
N ARG A 278 -10.55 -1.35 -4.04
CA ARG A 278 -11.75 -0.80 -4.67
C ARG A 278 -12.98 -1.49 -4.10
N GLY A 279 -13.91 -0.72 -3.53
CA GLY A 279 -15.22 -1.23 -3.15
C GLY A 279 -16.31 -0.69 -4.06
N ASP A 280 -17.00 -1.56 -4.77
CA ASP A 280 -18.43 -1.37 -4.99
C ASP A 280 -19.16 -2.05 -3.83
N TYR A 281 -20.46 -1.77 -3.64
CA TYR A 281 -21.23 -2.29 -2.50
C TYR A 281 -21.32 -3.83 -2.47
N GLU A 282 -20.87 -4.52 -3.51
CA GLU A 282 -20.97 -5.96 -3.65
C GLU A 282 -19.62 -6.68 -3.63
N HIS A 283 -18.53 -6.02 -4.07
CA HIS A 283 -17.20 -6.67 -4.16
C HIS A 283 -16.04 -5.70 -3.93
N ASN A 284 -15.34 -5.83 -2.83
CA ASN A 284 -14.05 -5.17 -2.66
C ASN A 284 -12.99 -5.90 -3.52
N LYS A 285 -12.32 -5.17 -4.39
CA LYS A 285 -11.25 -5.70 -5.24
C LYS A 285 -9.94 -5.01 -4.90
N LEU A 286 -8.91 -5.80 -4.66
CA LEU A 286 -7.54 -5.29 -4.59
C LEU A 286 -7.03 -5.03 -6.00
N ARG A 287 -6.41 -3.88 -6.17
CA ARG A 287 -5.91 -3.43 -7.47
C ARG A 287 -4.48 -2.92 -7.35
N VAL A 288 -3.64 -3.33 -8.27
CA VAL A 288 -2.33 -2.73 -8.50
C VAL A 288 -2.40 -1.99 -9.83
N SER A 289 -2.12 -0.70 -9.82
CA SER A 289 -2.23 0.16 -10.99
C SER A 289 -0.92 0.86 -11.25
N ARG A 290 -0.49 0.93 -12.51
CA ARG A 290 0.53 1.86 -12.96
C ARG A 290 -0.14 3.17 -13.33
N VAL A 291 0.22 4.25 -12.65
CA VAL A 291 -0.40 5.57 -12.80
C VAL A 291 0.66 6.62 -13.09
N ASN A 292 0.33 7.63 -13.90
CA ASN A 292 1.20 8.78 -14.04
C ASN A 292 0.77 9.93 -13.12
N THR A 293 1.63 10.93 -12.96
CA THR A 293 1.34 12.10 -12.11
C THR A 293 0.22 12.99 -12.65
N GLN A 294 -0.20 12.80 -13.90
CA GLN A 294 -1.38 13.42 -14.49
C GLN A 294 -2.68 12.69 -14.15
N GLY A 295 -2.62 11.65 -13.33
CA GLY A 295 -3.80 10.89 -12.90
C GLY A 295 -4.27 9.81 -13.87
N GLU A 296 -3.55 9.59 -15.00
CA GLU A 296 -3.92 8.55 -15.96
C GLU A 296 -3.49 7.17 -15.45
N ILE A 297 -4.39 6.21 -15.50
CA ILE A 297 -4.10 4.81 -15.23
C ILE A 297 -3.60 4.19 -16.53
N LEU A 298 -2.30 3.89 -16.58
CA LEU A 298 -1.63 3.35 -17.75
C LEU A 298 -1.88 1.85 -17.92
N ASP A 299 -1.93 1.13 -16.77
CA ASP A 299 -2.19 -0.30 -16.72
C ASP A 299 -2.65 -0.70 -15.32
N PHE A 300 -3.32 -1.84 -15.18
CA PHE A 300 -3.69 -2.37 -13.87
C PHE A 300 -3.94 -3.87 -13.88
N ILE A 301 -3.77 -4.48 -12.71
CA ILE A 301 -4.18 -5.85 -12.41
C ILE A 301 -5.10 -5.89 -11.19
N CYS A 302 -6.04 -6.82 -11.19
CA CYS A 302 -6.85 -7.15 -10.01
C CYS A 302 -6.31 -8.42 -9.36
N LEU A 303 -6.12 -8.39 -8.04
CA LEU A 303 -5.49 -9.48 -7.29
C LEU A 303 -6.47 -10.49 -6.70
N ASN A 304 -7.77 -10.33 -6.90
CA ASN A 304 -8.79 -11.15 -6.27
C ASN A 304 -8.79 -12.58 -6.81
N GLU A 305 -8.48 -13.53 -5.95
CA GLU A 305 -8.57 -14.97 -6.24
C GLU A 305 -9.99 -15.53 -6.03
N ARG A 306 -10.81 -14.89 -5.19
CA ARG A 306 -12.13 -15.38 -4.78
C ARG A 306 -13.18 -14.28 -4.89
N LEU A 307 -14.31 -14.60 -5.53
CA LEU A 307 -15.43 -13.68 -5.72
C LEU A 307 -16.29 -13.47 -4.46
N ASP A 308 -16.09 -14.28 -3.43
CA ASP A 308 -16.91 -14.37 -2.20
C ASP A 308 -16.22 -13.80 -0.96
N THR A 309 -15.04 -13.20 -1.11
CA THR A 309 -14.29 -12.58 -0.01
C THR A 309 -14.26 -11.07 -0.16
N ILE A 310 -14.33 -10.38 0.97
CA ILE A 310 -14.10 -8.93 1.05
C ILE A 310 -12.62 -8.75 1.36
N ASP A 311 -11.87 -8.18 0.42
CA ASP A 311 -10.45 -7.95 0.57
C ASP A 311 -10.21 -6.46 0.90
N ASP A 312 -9.53 -6.18 2.01
CA ASP A 312 -9.15 -4.84 2.41
C ASP A 312 -7.63 -4.69 2.44
N ALA A 313 -7.11 -3.64 1.81
CA ALA A 313 -5.70 -3.29 1.90
C ALA A 313 -5.32 -2.87 3.32
N ALA A 314 -4.02 -2.89 3.64
CA ALA A 314 -3.52 -2.38 4.91
C ALA A 314 -3.87 -0.90 5.08
N THR A 315 -4.22 -0.51 6.31
CA THR A 315 -4.77 0.83 6.59
C THR A 315 -3.75 1.96 6.55
N SER A 316 -2.45 1.65 6.61
CA SER A 316 -1.40 2.69 6.67
C SER A 316 -0.42 2.57 5.50
N ARG A 317 0.29 1.47 5.38
CA ARG A 317 1.30 1.24 4.36
C ARG A 317 1.13 -0.16 3.81
N CYS A 318 0.44 -0.29 2.70
CA CYS A 318 0.02 -1.58 2.15
C CYS A 318 0.97 -2.14 1.08
N MET A 319 2.05 -1.42 0.76
CA MET A 319 3.04 -1.82 -0.24
C MET A 319 4.45 -1.62 0.30
N ALA A 320 5.38 -2.51 -0.06
CA ALA A 320 6.79 -2.37 0.16
C ALA A 320 7.57 -2.82 -1.09
N THR A 321 8.64 -2.10 -1.41
CA THR A 321 9.52 -2.39 -2.54
C THR A 321 10.84 -2.93 -2.00
N ALA A 322 11.10 -4.23 -2.22
CA ALA A 322 12.36 -4.83 -1.78
C ALA A 322 13.53 -4.51 -2.72
N ASN A 323 13.25 -4.45 -4.03
CA ASN A 323 14.19 -4.06 -5.08
C ASN A 323 13.40 -3.73 -6.36
N ASP A 324 14.09 -3.32 -7.43
CA ASP A 324 13.47 -2.90 -8.70
C ASP A 324 12.59 -3.97 -9.39
N SER A 325 12.61 -5.20 -8.90
CA SER A 325 11.88 -6.32 -9.49
C SER A 325 11.02 -7.12 -8.50
N THR A 326 10.92 -6.67 -7.24
CA THR A 326 10.17 -7.40 -6.21
C THR A 326 9.36 -6.44 -5.34
N PHE A 327 8.05 -6.62 -5.38
CA PHE A 327 7.07 -5.83 -4.65
C PHE A 327 6.26 -6.72 -3.73
N TYR A 328 5.97 -6.23 -2.53
CA TYR A 328 5.13 -6.89 -1.56
C TYR A 328 3.87 -6.07 -1.31
N PHE A 329 2.72 -6.73 -1.25
CA PHE A 329 1.41 -6.12 -1.00
C PHE A 329 0.74 -6.79 0.17
N LEU A 330 0.43 -6.00 1.19
CA LEU A 330 -0.21 -6.45 2.42
C LEU A 330 -1.70 -6.13 2.40
N PHE A 331 -2.51 -7.13 2.65
CA PHE A 331 -3.95 -7.00 2.78
C PHE A 331 -4.51 -8.06 3.74
N HIS A 332 -5.78 -7.97 4.03
CA HIS A 332 -6.49 -9.02 4.75
C HIS A 332 -7.83 -9.27 4.06
N TYR A 333 -8.33 -10.49 4.14
CA TYR A 333 -9.63 -10.85 3.59
C TYR A 333 -10.53 -11.45 4.65
N HIS A 334 -11.84 -11.16 4.51
CA HIS A 334 -12.90 -11.66 5.36
C HIS A 334 -13.79 -12.60 4.57
N THR A 335 -14.18 -13.71 5.18
CA THR A 335 -15.17 -14.62 4.55
C THR A 335 -16.61 -14.20 4.77
N LEU A 336 -16.90 -13.17 5.56
CA LEU A 336 -18.18 -12.49 5.83
C LEU A 336 -17.94 -11.46 6.94
N ILE A 337 -18.81 -10.46 7.05
CA ILE A 337 -18.73 -9.32 7.99
C ILE A 337 -18.49 -9.71 9.48
N LEU A 338 -18.54 -10.99 9.85
CA LEU A 338 -18.47 -11.48 11.22
C LEU A 338 -17.28 -12.42 11.49
N TYR A 339 -16.38 -12.64 10.55
CA TYR A 339 -15.26 -13.57 10.75
C TYR A 339 -13.90 -12.87 10.78
N PRO A 340 -12.94 -13.43 11.56
CA PRO A 340 -11.60 -12.90 11.62
C PRO A 340 -10.97 -12.82 10.22
N GLY A 341 -10.33 -11.68 9.93
CA GLY A 341 -9.56 -11.52 8.70
C GLY A 341 -8.30 -12.38 8.73
N THR A 342 -7.96 -12.96 7.59
CA THR A 342 -6.67 -13.63 7.41
C THR A 342 -5.71 -12.61 6.80
N GLY A 343 -4.54 -12.42 7.43
CA GLY A 343 -3.47 -11.61 6.87
C GLY A 343 -2.89 -12.29 5.64
N CYS A 344 -2.68 -11.53 4.59
CA CYS A 344 -2.12 -12.04 3.34
C CYS A 344 -1.08 -11.08 2.77
N VAL A 345 0.02 -11.64 2.26
CA VAL A 345 1.03 -10.91 1.51
C VAL A 345 1.21 -11.54 0.15
N TYR A 346 1.03 -10.75 -0.91
CA TYR A 346 1.45 -11.15 -2.25
C TYR A 346 2.82 -10.57 -2.58
N GLN A 347 3.63 -11.41 -3.24
CA GLN A 347 4.88 -11.01 -3.87
C GLN A 347 4.67 -10.92 -5.38
N LEU A 348 4.93 -9.77 -5.97
CA LEU A 348 4.87 -9.52 -7.39
C LEU A 348 6.27 -9.26 -7.95
N ASN A 349 6.47 -9.61 -9.23
CA ASN A 349 7.65 -9.23 -10.01
C ASN A 349 7.45 -7.88 -10.72
N ASP A 350 8.47 -7.43 -11.47
CA ASP A 350 8.46 -6.20 -12.30
C ASP A 350 7.47 -6.25 -13.48
N HIS A 351 7.00 -7.44 -13.84
CA HIS A 351 5.92 -7.63 -14.81
C HIS A 351 4.53 -7.63 -14.19
N GLN A 352 4.42 -7.28 -12.90
CA GLN A 352 3.18 -7.30 -12.12
C GLN A 352 2.55 -8.70 -12.00
N GLU A 353 3.35 -9.76 -12.16
CA GLU A 353 2.89 -11.14 -11.98
C GLU A 353 3.03 -11.54 -10.50
N ILE A 354 2.00 -12.18 -9.94
CA ILE A 354 2.08 -12.76 -8.60
C ILE A 354 3.01 -13.98 -8.67
N VAL A 355 4.15 -13.89 -8.00
CA VAL A 355 5.17 -14.95 -7.98
C VAL A 355 5.22 -15.68 -6.63
N GLY A 356 4.68 -15.08 -5.58
CA GLY A 356 4.63 -15.67 -4.26
C GLY A 356 3.46 -15.20 -3.42
N ARG A 357 3.08 -16.00 -2.45
CA ARG A 357 2.02 -15.71 -1.48
C ARG A 357 2.41 -16.20 -0.10
N HIS A 358 2.14 -15.40 0.90
CA HIS A 358 2.17 -15.79 2.31
C HIS A 358 0.79 -15.58 2.93
N LEU A 359 0.30 -16.58 3.67
CA LEU A 359 -0.98 -16.52 4.39
C LEU A 359 -0.72 -16.75 5.87
N ASP A 360 -1.23 -15.85 6.69
CA ASP A 360 -1.26 -16.01 8.13
C ASP A 360 -2.56 -16.72 8.54
N ASP A 361 -2.52 -18.05 8.56
CA ASP A 361 -3.66 -18.94 8.85
C ASP A 361 -3.66 -19.52 10.27
N ASP A 362 -2.94 -18.92 11.20
CA ASP A 362 -2.83 -19.34 12.59
C ASP A 362 -4.12 -19.20 13.42
N HIS A 363 -5.26 -19.00 12.72
CA HIS A 363 -6.61 -18.86 13.28
C HIS A 363 -6.82 -17.61 14.15
N GLN A 364 -5.92 -16.64 14.08
CA GLN A 364 -6.11 -15.34 14.72
C GLN A 364 -6.80 -14.36 13.74
N CYS A 365 -7.56 -13.44 14.31
CA CYS A 365 -8.09 -12.31 13.55
C CYS A 365 -6.99 -11.27 13.36
N TYR A 366 -6.65 -10.97 12.11
CA TYR A 366 -5.68 -9.95 11.78
C TYR A 366 -6.29 -8.80 11.00
N GLN A 367 -5.97 -7.58 11.41
CA GLN A 367 -6.17 -6.38 10.62
C GLN A 367 -4.81 -5.90 10.14
N SER A 368 -4.57 -5.92 8.85
CA SER A 368 -3.31 -5.46 8.24
C SER A 368 -3.08 -3.98 8.50
N ARG A 369 -1.85 -3.60 8.90
CA ARG A 369 -1.49 -2.22 9.23
C ARG A 369 -0.46 -1.64 8.30
N LEU A 370 0.72 -2.24 8.24
CA LEU A 370 1.79 -1.75 7.38
C LEU A 370 2.75 -2.89 6.99
N ILE A 371 3.45 -2.68 5.89
CA ILE A 371 4.51 -3.54 5.40
C ILE A 371 5.74 -2.70 5.08
N LEU A 372 6.93 -3.20 5.43
CA LEU A 372 8.21 -2.53 5.25
C LEU A 372 9.18 -3.45 4.53
N PRO A 373 9.98 -2.96 3.57
CA PRO A 373 10.99 -3.78 2.92
C PRO A 373 12.18 -4.04 3.83
N THR A 374 12.87 -5.16 3.62
CA THR A 374 14.12 -5.49 4.32
C THR A 374 15.28 -5.70 3.34
N ALA A 375 16.51 -5.44 3.78
CA ALA A 375 17.70 -5.51 2.93
C ALA A 375 18.01 -6.92 2.37
N ASP A 376 17.42 -7.96 2.95
CA ASP A 376 17.54 -9.35 2.51
C ASP A 376 16.49 -9.73 1.44
N ASN A 377 15.83 -8.73 0.84
CA ASN A 377 14.71 -8.88 -0.10
C ASN A 377 13.46 -9.55 0.51
N GLY A 378 13.31 -9.53 1.81
CA GLY A 378 12.09 -9.90 2.51
C GLY A 378 11.25 -8.69 2.87
N CYS A 379 10.34 -8.85 3.83
CA CYS A 379 9.54 -7.77 4.36
C CYS A 379 9.23 -7.95 5.85
N ILE A 380 8.90 -6.86 6.51
CA ILE A 380 8.30 -6.87 7.85
C ILE A 380 6.84 -6.49 7.70
N VAL A 381 5.96 -7.31 8.26
CA VAL A 381 4.52 -7.07 8.27
C VAL A 381 4.05 -6.77 9.68
N VAL A 382 3.12 -5.84 9.78
CA VAL A 382 2.49 -5.46 11.05
C VAL A 382 1.00 -5.66 10.94
N TYR A 383 0.47 -6.43 11.86
CA TYR A 383 -0.96 -6.69 12.03
C TYR A 383 -1.43 -6.20 13.40
N ASP A 384 -2.67 -5.82 13.50
CA ASP A 384 -3.38 -5.79 14.79
C ASP A 384 -4.09 -7.13 14.95
N SER A 385 -3.80 -7.85 16.02
CA SER A 385 -4.59 -9.01 16.41
C SER A 385 -5.87 -8.52 17.12
N CYS A 386 -7.02 -9.09 16.78
CA CYS A 386 -8.29 -8.81 17.45
C CYS A 386 -8.70 -10.01 18.31
N ALA A 387 -9.30 -9.74 19.47
CA ALA A 387 -9.89 -10.81 20.26
C ALA A 387 -11.12 -11.39 19.54
N TYR A 388 -11.17 -12.71 19.53
CA TYR A 388 -12.22 -13.49 18.87
C TYR A 388 -13.62 -13.12 19.38
N GLN A 389 -14.57 -12.92 18.47
CA GLN A 389 -16.04 -12.90 18.60
C GLN A 389 -16.80 -11.56 18.59
N PHE A 390 -16.23 -10.49 18.97
CA PHE A 390 -16.85 -9.18 18.80
C PHE A 390 -15.70 -8.23 18.48
N MET A 391 -15.87 -7.29 17.59
CA MET A 391 -14.92 -6.20 17.39
C MET A 391 -14.69 -5.45 18.71
N THR A 392 -14.09 -6.14 19.69
CA THR A 392 -13.68 -5.55 20.95
C THR A 392 -12.47 -4.69 20.66
N ASP A 393 -12.41 -3.55 21.35
CA ASP A 393 -11.35 -2.54 21.19
C ASP A 393 -9.95 -3.01 21.57
N ILE A 394 -9.77 -4.31 21.87
CA ILE A 394 -8.49 -4.93 22.18
C ILE A 394 -7.73 -5.15 20.87
N LYS A 395 -6.68 -4.37 20.65
CA LYS A 395 -5.78 -4.50 19.52
C LYS A 395 -4.36 -4.60 20.04
N GLN A 396 -3.68 -5.65 19.65
CA GLN A 396 -2.27 -5.86 19.96
C GLN A 396 -1.48 -6.08 18.68
N PRO A 397 -0.40 -5.36 18.44
CA PRO A 397 0.38 -5.54 17.24
C PRO A 397 1.13 -6.88 17.25
N VAL A 398 1.06 -7.55 16.13
CA VAL A 398 1.90 -8.71 15.80
C VAL A 398 2.79 -8.29 14.64
N ILE A 399 4.09 -8.32 14.87
CA ILE A 399 5.10 -7.90 13.92
C ILE A 399 5.87 -9.15 13.49
N LYS A 400 5.89 -9.43 12.19
CA LYS A 400 6.56 -10.61 11.63
C LYS A 400 7.56 -10.18 10.59
N LYS A 401 8.77 -10.73 10.64
CA LYS A 401 9.72 -10.66 9.54
C LYS A 401 9.53 -11.89 8.65
N LEU A 402 9.22 -11.65 7.39
CA LEU A 402 9.10 -12.64 6.34
C LEU A 402 10.34 -12.56 5.44
N THR A 403 10.95 -13.70 5.20
CA THR A 403 12.05 -13.87 4.25
C THR A 403 11.51 -14.30 2.88
N PRO A 404 12.25 -14.20 1.78
CA PRO A 404 11.78 -14.68 0.48
C PRO A 404 11.38 -16.16 0.44
N THR A 405 11.86 -16.97 1.41
CA THR A 405 11.54 -18.40 1.51
C THR A 405 10.21 -18.70 2.18
N ASP A 406 9.58 -17.69 2.85
CA ASP A 406 8.30 -17.84 3.52
C ASP A 406 7.11 -17.70 2.57
N PHE A 407 7.40 -17.41 1.30
CA PHE A 407 6.39 -17.27 0.26
C PHE A 407 6.22 -18.56 -0.52
N GLU A 408 5.00 -19.10 -0.49
CA GLU A 408 4.63 -20.19 -1.38
C GLU A 408 4.72 -19.71 -2.83
N GLN A 409 5.48 -20.44 -3.65
CA GLN A 409 5.56 -20.13 -5.07
C GLN A 409 4.18 -20.36 -5.71
N VAL A 410 3.58 -19.30 -6.17
CA VAL A 410 2.27 -19.34 -6.81
C VAL A 410 2.47 -19.13 -8.30
N SER A 411 2.23 -20.17 -9.08
CA SER A 411 2.06 -20.02 -10.54
C SER A 411 0.61 -19.58 -10.81
N LEU A 412 0.26 -18.37 -10.38
CA LEU A 412 -1.01 -17.79 -10.80
C LEU A 412 -0.83 -17.27 -12.21
N SER A 413 -1.55 -17.87 -13.16
CA SER A 413 -1.89 -17.15 -14.36
C SER A 413 -2.76 -15.98 -13.94
N VAL A 414 -2.18 -14.79 -13.83
CA VAL A 414 -2.91 -13.55 -13.61
C VAL A 414 -3.95 -13.47 -14.71
N GLN A 415 -5.23 -13.55 -14.35
CA GLN A 415 -6.25 -13.08 -15.25
C GLN A 415 -6.12 -11.56 -15.27
N THR A 416 -5.38 -11.03 -16.23
CA THR A 416 -5.48 -9.62 -16.58
C THR A 416 -6.92 -9.39 -17.00
N TYR A 417 -7.72 -8.90 -16.07
CA TYR A 417 -9.01 -8.34 -16.41
C TYR A 417 -8.72 -6.99 -17.07
N HIS A 418 -8.58 -7.02 -18.39
CA HIS A 418 -8.95 -5.84 -19.14
C HIS A 418 -10.46 -5.68 -18.88
N ASP A 419 -10.83 -4.56 -18.30
CA ASP A 419 -12.23 -4.16 -18.10
C ASP A 419 -12.83 -3.91 -19.50
N ASP A 420 -13.14 -5.00 -20.17
CA ASP A 420 -13.91 -4.97 -21.41
C ASP A 420 -15.37 -4.98 -21.01
N THR A 421 -15.95 -3.80 -20.95
CA THR A 421 -17.42 -3.63 -20.90
C THR A 421 -18.13 -4.18 -22.14
N SER A 422 -17.39 -4.80 -23.04
CA SER A 422 -17.91 -5.44 -24.24
C SER A 422 -17.43 -6.89 -24.34
N HIS A 423 -18.38 -7.78 -24.27
CA HIS A 423 -18.33 -9.14 -24.82
C HIS A 423 -17.58 -10.19 -23.98
N LYS A 424 -18.33 -10.90 -23.12
CA LYS A 424 -17.96 -12.22 -22.58
C LYS A 424 -17.76 -13.21 -23.73
N THR A 425 -16.55 -13.20 -24.29
CA THR A 425 -16.12 -14.22 -25.23
C THR A 425 -15.77 -15.46 -24.42
N THR A 426 -16.60 -16.46 -24.41
CA THR A 426 -16.32 -17.76 -23.78
C THR A 426 -16.04 -18.79 -24.85
N SER A 427 -14.97 -19.54 -24.70
CA SER A 427 -14.69 -20.66 -25.59
C SER A 427 -15.64 -21.81 -25.38
N TYR A 428 -16.07 -22.43 -26.47
CA TYR A 428 -16.99 -23.57 -26.39
C TYR A 428 -16.69 -24.65 -27.46
N PRO A 429 -17.00 -25.91 -27.19
CA PRO A 429 -17.43 -26.45 -25.92
C PRO A 429 -16.29 -26.49 -24.90
N ASN A 430 -16.60 -26.30 -23.63
CA ASN A 430 -15.66 -26.50 -22.53
C ASN A 430 -16.38 -27.37 -21.45
N PRO A 431 -15.98 -28.60 -21.25
CA PRO A 431 -14.86 -29.36 -21.84
C PRO A 431 -15.02 -29.72 -23.33
N ALA A 432 -13.90 -29.68 -24.07
CA ALA A 432 -13.83 -29.91 -25.52
C ALA A 432 -13.29 -31.28 -25.90
N ASN A 433 -13.72 -31.83 -27.04
CA ASN A 433 -13.16 -33.06 -27.63
C ASN A 433 -12.06 -32.74 -28.65
N ASP A 434 -12.45 -32.37 -29.88
CA ASP A 434 -11.53 -32.20 -31.00
C ASP A 434 -11.37 -30.74 -31.46
N LEU A 435 -12.32 -29.89 -31.14
CA LEU A 435 -12.37 -28.50 -31.53
C LEU A 435 -12.76 -27.63 -30.35
N ILE A 436 -12.14 -26.45 -30.28
CA ILE A 436 -12.55 -25.35 -29.44
C ILE A 436 -12.85 -24.14 -30.30
N ASN A 437 -13.94 -23.47 -30.00
CA ASN A 437 -14.40 -22.28 -30.71
C ASN A 437 -14.24 -21.07 -29.78
N ILE A 438 -13.66 -20.00 -30.30
CA ILE A 438 -13.50 -18.73 -29.60
C ILE A 438 -14.14 -17.65 -30.45
N PRO A 439 -15.30 -17.10 -30.03
CA PRO A 439 -15.90 -15.97 -30.73
C PRO A 439 -14.97 -14.73 -30.56
N ILE A 440 -14.74 -14.02 -31.65
CA ILE A 440 -13.90 -12.79 -31.66
C ILE A 440 -14.70 -11.61 -32.21
N ASN A 441 -15.98 -11.52 -31.85
CA ASN A 441 -16.81 -10.41 -32.28
C ASN A 441 -16.17 -9.09 -31.84
N GLU A 442 -15.83 -8.24 -32.83
CA GLU A 442 -15.37 -6.86 -32.63
C GLU A 442 -13.94 -6.65 -32.08
N LEU A 443 -13.05 -7.65 -32.16
CA LEU A 443 -11.65 -7.41 -31.86
C LEU A 443 -10.99 -6.63 -33.02
N GLU A 444 -10.85 -5.33 -32.88
CA GLU A 444 -10.02 -4.51 -33.79
C GLU A 444 -8.53 -4.75 -33.52
N ALA A 445 -7.99 -5.86 -33.99
CA ALA A 445 -6.58 -6.21 -33.81
C ALA A 445 -5.92 -6.63 -35.11
N THR A 446 -4.81 -6.01 -35.45
CA THR A 446 -3.93 -6.46 -36.55
C THR A 446 -2.90 -7.46 -36.02
N ASN A 447 -2.58 -8.50 -36.80
CA ASN A 447 -1.59 -9.54 -36.42
C ASN A 447 -1.95 -10.36 -35.16
N LEU A 448 -3.22 -10.72 -35.03
CA LEU A 448 -3.73 -11.54 -33.94
C LEU A 448 -3.08 -12.93 -33.96
N LYS A 449 -2.63 -13.41 -32.81
CA LYS A 449 -2.05 -14.75 -32.59
C LYS A 449 -2.84 -15.48 -31.52
N CYS A 450 -2.90 -16.82 -31.67
CA CYS A 450 -3.44 -17.69 -30.67
C CYS A 450 -2.38 -18.67 -30.17
N ARG A 451 -2.18 -18.72 -28.86
CA ARG A 451 -1.27 -19.63 -28.19
C ARG A 451 -2.05 -20.57 -27.28
N ILE A 452 -1.69 -21.85 -27.30
CA ILE A 452 -2.19 -22.83 -26.33
C ILE A 452 -0.99 -23.34 -25.53
N THR A 453 -1.14 -23.31 -24.21
CA THR A 453 -0.18 -23.87 -23.24
C THR A 453 -0.81 -25.00 -22.44
N ASP A 454 0.00 -25.99 -22.07
CA ASP A 454 -0.44 -27.02 -21.12
C ASP A 454 -0.38 -26.51 -19.67
N ALA A 455 -0.83 -27.33 -18.73
CA ALA A 455 -0.84 -27.02 -17.29
C ALA A 455 0.56 -26.76 -16.68
N LYS A 456 1.64 -27.02 -17.44
CA LYS A 456 3.03 -26.74 -17.01
C LYS A 456 3.58 -25.49 -17.69
N GLY A 457 2.75 -24.75 -18.46
CA GLY A 457 3.17 -23.57 -19.22
C GLY A 457 3.90 -23.89 -20.52
N LEU A 458 3.99 -25.16 -20.95
CA LEU A 458 4.62 -25.52 -22.22
C LEU A 458 3.70 -25.15 -23.40
N ILE A 459 4.21 -24.38 -24.36
CA ILE A 459 3.48 -24.03 -25.59
C ILE A 459 3.27 -25.30 -26.41
N VAL A 460 2.01 -25.68 -26.65
CA VAL A 460 1.60 -26.84 -27.45
C VAL A 460 1.04 -26.44 -28.80
N ALA A 461 0.62 -25.19 -28.97
CA ALA A 461 0.23 -24.60 -30.25
C ALA A 461 0.47 -23.08 -30.22
N ASP A 462 0.90 -22.50 -31.36
CA ASP A 462 1.02 -21.05 -31.56
C ASP A 462 0.70 -20.77 -33.04
N ARG A 463 -0.32 -19.93 -33.32
CA ARG A 463 -0.87 -19.72 -34.66
C ARG A 463 -1.22 -18.25 -34.89
N ILE A 464 -1.03 -17.78 -36.10
CA ILE A 464 -1.56 -16.51 -36.57
C ILE A 464 -3.04 -16.71 -36.90
N ILE A 465 -3.88 -15.79 -36.45
CA ILE A 465 -5.32 -15.81 -36.62
C ILE A 465 -5.72 -14.70 -37.60
N ASP A 466 -6.68 -15.01 -38.45
CA ASP A 466 -7.29 -14.01 -39.32
C ASP A 466 -8.17 -13.06 -38.46
N PRO A 467 -7.83 -11.77 -38.35
CA PRO A 467 -8.57 -10.84 -37.51
C PRO A 467 -10.00 -10.55 -38.03
N GLU A 468 -10.29 -10.85 -39.28
CA GLU A 468 -11.64 -10.69 -39.86
C GLU A 468 -12.59 -11.88 -39.56
N ALA A 469 -12.05 -12.93 -38.95
CA ALA A 469 -12.89 -14.10 -38.60
C ALA A 469 -13.76 -13.77 -37.37
N ALA A 470 -15.08 -13.91 -37.50
CA ALA A 470 -15.99 -13.76 -36.37
C ALA A 470 -15.87 -14.91 -35.33
N LEU A 471 -15.24 -16.01 -35.70
CA LEU A 471 -15.07 -17.20 -34.89
C LEU A 471 -13.73 -17.87 -35.20
N ILE A 472 -12.91 -18.06 -34.18
CA ILE A 472 -11.68 -18.85 -34.27
C ILE A 472 -12.05 -20.31 -33.94
N GLN A 473 -11.73 -21.21 -34.85
CA GLN A 473 -11.82 -22.66 -34.60
C GLN A 473 -10.39 -23.22 -34.48
N ILE A 474 -10.13 -23.88 -33.34
CA ILE A 474 -8.84 -24.50 -33.09
C ILE A 474 -9.00 -26.01 -32.99
N ASP A 475 -8.30 -26.72 -33.85
CA ASP A 475 -8.19 -28.18 -33.78
C ASP A 475 -7.25 -28.56 -32.62
N ILE A 476 -7.84 -29.23 -31.63
CA ILE A 476 -7.16 -29.76 -30.43
C ILE A 476 -7.19 -31.30 -30.41
N SER A 477 -7.55 -31.96 -31.50
CA SER A 477 -7.64 -33.42 -31.57
C SER A 477 -6.32 -34.13 -31.21
N ARG A 478 -5.18 -33.49 -31.46
CA ARG A 478 -3.84 -34.03 -31.18
C ARG A 478 -3.37 -33.77 -29.75
N LEU A 479 -4.09 -32.98 -28.98
CA LEU A 479 -3.76 -32.72 -27.58
C LEU A 479 -4.13 -33.92 -26.72
N LYS A 480 -3.32 -34.22 -25.73
CA LYS A 480 -3.65 -35.23 -24.72
C LYS A 480 -4.79 -34.73 -23.84
N PRO A 481 -5.61 -35.64 -23.26
CA PRO A 481 -6.58 -35.24 -22.25
C PRO A 481 -5.91 -34.49 -21.12
N GLY A 482 -6.49 -33.33 -20.72
CA GLY A 482 -5.89 -32.48 -19.70
C GLY A 482 -6.43 -31.06 -19.74
N MET A 483 -5.85 -30.23 -18.89
CA MET A 483 -6.15 -28.80 -18.78
C MET A 483 -5.17 -27.99 -19.63
N TYR A 484 -5.69 -27.00 -20.33
CA TYR A 484 -4.95 -26.11 -21.21
C TYR A 484 -5.42 -24.69 -21.04
N HIS A 485 -4.54 -23.73 -21.35
CA HIS A 485 -4.84 -22.31 -21.46
C HIS A 485 -4.73 -21.88 -22.92
N CYS A 486 -5.75 -21.14 -23.37
CA CYS A 486 -5.76 -20.51 -24.68
C CYS A 486 -5.63 -19.01 -24.52
N GLN A 487 -4.69 -18.41 -25.23
CA GLN A 487 -4.41 -16.99 -25.17
C GLN A 487 -4.45 -16.39 -26.58
N LEU A 488 -5.24 -15.32 -26.76
CA LEU A 488 -5.20 -14.47 -27.95
C LEU A 488 -4.37 -13.21 -27.63
N TYR A 489 -3.42 -12.90 -28.50
CA TYR A 489 -2.49 -11.80 -28.24
C TYR A 489 -2.00 -11.14 -29.54
N THR A 490 -1.58 -9.90 -29.43
CA THR A 490 -0.84 -9.16 -30.46
C THR A 490 0.61 -8.99 -30.03
N ALA A 491 1.42 -8.29 -30.82
CA ALA A 491 2.79 -7.93 -30.43
C ALA A 491 2.80 -6.97 -29.20
N GLU A 492 1.69 -6.26 -28.96
CA GLU A 492 1.59 -5.18 -28.00
C GLU A 492 0.87 -5.63 -26.71
N ARG A 493 -0.10 -6.54 -26.81
CA ARG A 493 -0.92 -6.94 -25.65
C ARG A 493 -1.58 -8.31 -25.81
N THR A 494 -1.95 -8.90 -24.67
CA THR A 494 -2.87 -10.05 -24.61
C THR A 494 -4.31 -9.53 -24.61
N LEU A 495 -5.14 -10.09 -25.49
CA LEU A 495 -6.54 -9.69 -25.70
C LEU A 495 -7.52 -10.62 -25.01
N PHE A 496 -7.13 -11.86 -24.79
CA PHE A 496 -8.04 -12.89 -24.25
C PHE A 496 -7.20 -14.04 -23.68
N THR A 497 -7.59 -14.55 -22.54
CA THR A 497 -7.02 -15.78 -21.97
C THR A 497 -8.16 -16.60 -21.37
N GLU A 498 -8.24 -17.86 -21.72
CA GLU A 498 -9.23 -18.76 -21.16
C GLU A 498 -8.68 -20.16 -20.94
N LYS A 499 -9.19 -20.81 -19.93
CA LYS A 499 -8.88 -22.19 -19.57
C LYS A 499 -9.90 -23.13 -20.17
N PHE A 500 -9.45 -24.20 -20.82
CA PHE A 500 -10.31 -25.26 -21.29
C PHE A 500 -9.82 -26.66 -20.90
N ILE A 501 -10.74 -27.62 -20.87
CA ILE A 501 -10.47 -29.01 -20.57
C ILE A 501 -10.61 -29.82 -21.85
N LYS A 502 -9.53 -30.50 -22.28
CA LYS A 502 -9.57 -31.52 -23.35
C LYS A 502 -10.02 -32.83 -22.75
N LYS A 503 -11.12 -33.37 -23.27
CA LYS A 503 -11.61 -34.72 -22.95
C LYS A 503 -10.80 -35.82 -23.66
N GLN A 504 -11.05 -37.04 -23.25
CA GLN A 504 -10.50 -38.22 -23.92
C GLN A 504 -11.11 -38.41 -25.31
#